data_8dfcfc780c05f7ec3f31af32d47a0201
#
_entry.id   8dfcfc780c05f7ec3f31af32d47a0201
#
_cell.length_a   1.000
_cell.length_b   1.000
_cell.length_c   1.000
_cell.angle_alpha   90.00
_cell.angle_beta   90.00
_cell.angle_gamma   90.00
#
_symmetry.space_group_name_H-M   'P 1'
#
loop_
_entity.id
_entity.type
_entity.pdbx_description
1 polymer ?
#
loop_
_entity_poly.entity_id
_entity_poly.type
_entity_poly.pdbx_seq_one_letter_code
_entity_poly.pdbx_strand_id
1 'polypeptide(L)'
;MSIKIHIPSYLQPFTSDEAIVEVNGSTVYECLNDLVEHCPDIGDKIFDKEGELLNYVSIYLDGEFIYADELDKPAKDGNEFHLFYILGGG
;
A
#
# COMPACT_ATOMS: atom_id res chain seq x y z
N MET A 1 13.92 6.18 -10.70
CA MET A 1 13.77 5.43 -9.45
C MET A 1 12.30 5.21 -9.24
N SER A 2 11.83 4.01 -9.38
CA SER A 2 10.40 3.83 -9.19
C SER A 2 10.12 2.53 -8.47
N ILE A 3 9.24 2.67 -7.50
CA ILE A 3 8.61 1.56 -6.82
C ILE A 3 7.14 1.67 -7.20
N LYS A 4 6.54 0.56 -7.59
CA LYS A 4 5.17 0.58 -8.07
C LYS A 4 4.26 -0.11 -7.07
N ILE A 5 3.09 0.48 -6.86
CA ILE A 5 2.06 -0.13 -6.02
C ILE A 5 0.87 -0.46 -6.92
N HIS A 6 0.51 -1.72 -6.95
CA HIS A 6 -0.66 -2.18 -7.70
C HIS A 6 -1.88 -2.01 -6.82
N ILE A 7 -2.88 -1.28 -7.33
CA ILE A 7 -4.05 -0.89 -6.57
C ILE A 7 -5.19 -1.83 -6.92
N PRO A 8 -5.82 -2.49 -5.94
CA PRO A 8 -6.97 -3.35 -6.24
C PRO A 8 -8.15 -2.52 -6.72
N SER A 9 -9.06 -3.14 -7.45
CA SER A 9 -10.15 -2.42 -8.08
C SER A 9 -11.02 -1.65 -7.08
N TYR A 10 -11.18 -2.16 -5.87
CA TYR A 10 -11.94 -1.45 -4.83
C TYR A 10 -11.37 -0.10 -4.48
N LEU A 11 -10.04 0.04 -4.56
CA LEU A 11 -9.37 1.26 -4.12
C LEU A 11 -9.07 2.20 -5.27
N GLN A 12 -9.25 1.76 -6.50
CA GLN A 12 -8.96 2.60 -7.66
C GLN A 12 -9.78 3.90 -7.69
N PRO A 13 -11.03 3.93 -7.22
CA PRO A 13 -11.73 5.22 -7.15
C PRO A 13 -11.01 6.25 -6.27
N PHE A 14 -10.17 5.81 -5.35
CA PHE A 14 -9.42 6.71 -4.48
C PHE A 14 -8.05 7.07 -5.04
N THR A 15 -7.68 6.54 -6.21
CA THR A 15 -6.42 6.83 -6.87
C THR A 15 -6.66 7.36 -8.29
N SER A 16 -7.76 8.07 -8.49
CA SER A 16 -8.15 8.60 -9.80
C SER A 16 -8.18 7.51 -10.86
N ASP A 17 -8.67 6.34 -10.47
CA ASP A 17 -8.80 5.16 -11.33
C ASP A 17 -7.48 4.60 -11.81
N GLU A 18 -6.38 4.94 -11.16
CA GLU A 18 -5.09 4.37 -11.53
C GLU A 18 -4.92 3.00 -10.90
N ALA A 19 -4.55 2.02 -11.72
CA ALA A 19 -4.30 0.66 -11.25
C ALA A 19 -2.90 0.50 -10.69
N ILE A 20 -1.97 1.35 -11.09
CA ILE A 20 -0.58 1.32 -10.63
C ILE A 20 -0.16 2.75 -10.32
N VAL A 21 0.39 2.95 -9.11
CA VAL A 21 0.88 4.25 -8.70
C VAL A 21 2.37 4.11 -8.38
N GLU A 22 3.18 5.03 -8.90
CA GLU A 22 4.61 5.06 -8.58
C GLU A 22 4.83 5.85 -7.31
N VAL A 23 5.65 5.29 -6.43
CA VAL A 23 5.93 5.91 -5.14
C VAL A 23 7.43 5.87 -4.86
N ASN A 24 7.85 6.62 -3.86
CA ASN A 24 9.23 6.65 -3.39
C ASN A 24 9.26 6.37 -1.90
N GLY A 25 10.33 5.73 -1.45
CA GLY A 25 10.53 5.46 -0.04
C GLY A 25 11.62 4.45 0.16
N SER A 26 12.18 4.42 1.35
CA SER A 26 13.23 3.48 1.72
C SER A 26 12.70 2.29 2.49
N THR A 27 11.47 2.37 2.95
CA THR A 27 10.80 1.27 3.66
C THR A 27 9.41 1.10 3.11
N VAL A 28 8.80 -0.03 3.45
CA VAL A 28 7.41 -0.30 3.09
C VAL A 28 6.52 0.82 3.59
N TYR A 29 6.71 1.21 4.86
CA TYR A 29 5.91 2.27 5.47
C TYR A 29 6.02 3.58 4.70
N GLU A 30 7.25 3.97 4.35
CA GLU A 30 7.46 5.21 3.61
C GLU A 30 6.79 5.18 2.24
N CYS A 31 6.83 4.03 1.58
CA CYS A 31 6.17 3.90 0.29
C CYS A 31 4.67 4.03 0.41
N LEU A 32 4.08 3.45 1.45
CA LEU A 32 2.64 3.58 1.67
C LEU A 32 2.27 5.01 2.02
N ASN A 33 3.10 5.69 2.82
CA ASN A 33 2.86 7.09 3.13
C ASN A 33 2.96 7.97 1.88
N ASP A 34 3.90 7.66 1.00
CA ASP A 34 4.02 8.40 -0.24
C ASP A 34 2.77 8.21 -1.10
N LEU A 35 2.23 7.00 -1.11
CA LEU A 35 0.96 6.74 -1.80
C LEU A 35 -0.15 7.62 -1.22
N VAL A 36 -0.23 7.71 0.10
CA VAL A 36 -1.25 8.54 0.74
C VAL A 36 -1.05 10.02 0.42
N GLU A 37 0.19 10.46 0.28
CA GLU A 37 0.44 11.85 -0.11
C GLU A 37 -0.03 12.13 -1.53
N HIS A 38 0.15 11.17 -2.43
CA HIS A 38 -0.34 11.31 -3.80
C HIS A 38 -1.85 11.19 -3.90
N CYS A 39 -2.44 10.35 -3.05
CA CYS A 39 -3.85 10.02 -3.10
C CYS A 39 -4.41 10.07 -1.68
N PRO A 40 -4.66 11.27 -1.13
CA PRO A 40 -5.03 11.38 0.29
C PRO A 40 -6.26 10.60 0.69
N ASP A 41 -7.18 10.41 -0.25
CA ASP A 41 -8.43 9.71 0.07
C ASP A 41 -8.22 8.23 0.35
N ILE A 42 -7.05 7.69 0.01
CA ILE A 42 -6.79 6.28 0.26
C ILE A 42 -6.27 6.04 1.68
N GLY A 43 -5.90 7.10 2.39
CA GLY A 43 -5.24 6.98 3.69
C GLY A 43 -6.04 6.18 4.69
N ASP A 44 -7.31 6.51 4.88
CA ASP A 44 -8.15 5.82 5.85
C ASP A 44 -8.69 4.49 5.31
N LYS A 45 -8.31 4.12 4.09
CA LYS A 45 -8.60 2.80 3.54
C LYS A 45 -7.45 1.82 3.77
N ILE A 46 -6.30 2.32 4.21
CA ILE A 46 -5.11 1.51 4.46
C ILE A 46 -4.73 1.54 5.92
N PHE A 47 -4.80 2.73 6.55
CA PHE A 47 -4.38 2.92 7.93
C PHE A 47 -5.55 3.31 8.81
N ASP A 48 -5.48 2.92 10.07
CA ASP A 48 -6.48 3.37 11.06
C ASP A 48 -6.07 4.73 11.63
N LYS A 49 -6.82 5.19 12.64
CA LYS A 49 -6.59 6.52 13.20
C LYS A 49 -5.26 6.64 13.92
N GLU A 50 -4.73 5.52 14.38
CA GLU A 50 -3.42 5.49 15.04
C GLU A 50 -2.27 5.35 14.04
N GLY A 51 -2.57 5.29 12.76
CA GLY A 51 -1.54 5.12 11.75
C GLY A 51 -1.09 3.69 11.54
N GLU A 52 -1.86 2.72 12.06
CA GLU A 52 -1.53 1.32 11.90
C GLU A 52 -2.28 0.71 10.74
N LEU A 53 -1.67 -0.28 10.11
CA LEU A 53 -2.28 -0.95 8.96
C LEU A 53 -3.60 -1.60 9.37
N LEU A 54 -4.63 -1.35 8.58
CA LEU A 54 -5.92 -2.00 8.82
C LEU A 54 -5.79 -3.50 8.63
N ASN A 55 -6.46 -4.27 9.49
CA ASN A 55 -6.27 -5.71 9.51
C ASN A 55 -6.89 -6.43 8.30
N TYR A 56 -7.69 -5.75 7.51
CA TYR A 56 -8.24 -6.34 6.29
C TYR A 56 -7.49 -5.88 5.03
N VAL A 57 -6.35 -5.24 5.20
CA VAL A 57 -5.48 -4.85 4.09
C VAL A 57 -4.28 -5.78 4.10
N SER A 58 -4.01 -6.42 2.98
CA SER A 58 -2.84 -7.29 2.81
C SER A 58 -1.88 -6.65 1.84
N ILE A 59 -0.59 -6.75 2.14
CA ILE A 59 0.46 -6.17 1.31
C ILE A 59 1.42 -7.28 0.93
N TYR A 60 1.74 -7.35 -0.36
CA TYR A 60 2.77 -8.24 -0.87
C TYR A 60 3.85 -7.39 -1.52
N LEU A 61 5.09 -7.68 -1.20
CA LEU A 61 6.26 -7.04 -1.81
C LEU A 61 6.97 -8.08 -2.65
N ASP A 62 6.90 -7.91 -3.96
CA ASP A 62 7.48 -8.85 -4.93
C ASP A 62 7.06 -10.29 -4.64
N GLY A 63 5.78 -10.45 -4.29
CA GLY A 63 5.22 -11.77 -4.03
C GLY A 63 5.35 -12.26 -2.61
N GLU A 64 6.04 -11.52 -1.74
CA GLU A 64 6.22 -11.90 -0.34
C GLU A 64 5.25 -11.13 0.54
N PHE A 65 4.51 -11.85 1.38
CA PHE A 65 3.55 -11.22 2.29
C PHE A 65 4.27 -10.37 3.33
N ILE A 66 3.77 -9.15 3.55
CA ILE A 66 4.33 -8.24 4.54
C ILE A 66 3.34 -8.14 5.70
N TYR A 67 3.79 -8.52 6.88
CA TYR A 67 2.96 -8.43 8.09
C TYR A 67 2.92 -7.01 8.62
N ALA A 68 1.90 -6.72 9.42
CA ALA A 68 1.69 -5.36 9.94
C ALA A 68 2.86 -4.85 10.78
N ASP A 69 3.61 -5.75 11.41
CA ASP A 69 4.78 -5.35 12.19
C ASP A 69 6.06 -5.35 11.36
N GLU A 70 5.95 -5.50 10.05
CA GLU A 70 7.10 -5.52 9.15
C GLU A 70 7.14 -4.32 8.22
N LEU A 71 6.45 -3.25 8.57
CA LEU A 71 6.40 -2.08 7.68
C LEU A 71 7.74 -1.35 7.62
N ASP A 72 8.67 -1.68 8.49
CA ASP A 72 10.01 -1.13 8.44
C ASP A 72 10.94 -1.90 7.50
N LYS A 73 10.45 -2.93 6.83
CA LYS A 73 11.27 -3.65 5.86
C LYS A 73 11.74 -2.70 4.76
N PRO A 74 12.96 -2.89 4.26
CA PRO A 74 13.48 -2.01 3.22
C PRO A 74 12.73 -2.20 1.91
N ALA A 75 12.57 -1.09 1.20
CA ALA A 75 12.04 -1.07 -0.14
C ALA A 75 13.08 -0.47 -1.06
N LYS A 76 13.17 -0.98 -2.27
CA LYS A 76 14.21 -0.59 -3.23
C LYS A 76 13.59 -0.30 -4.57
N ASP A 77 14.32 0.50 -5.35
CA ASP A 77 13.96 0.76 -6.73
C ASP A 77 13.71 -0.56 -7.47
N GLY A 78 12.63 -0.60 -8.21
CA GLY A 78 12.24 -1.79 -8.94
C GLY A 78 11.30 -2.72 -8.19
N ASN A 79 11.10 -2.51 -6.90
CA ASN A 79 10.15 -3.31 -6.15
C ASN A 79 8.72 -3.04 -6.62
N GLU A 80 7.87 -4.03 -6.47
CA GLU A 80 6.45 -3.89 -6.78
C GLU A 80 5.63 -4.38 -5.60
N PHE A 81 4.72 -3.53 -5.16
CA PHE A 81 3.78 -3.86 -4.09
C PHE A 81 2.44 -4.21 -4.70
N HIS A 82 1.76 -5.17 -4.07
CA HIS A 82 0.38 -5.49 -4.40
C HIS A 82 -0.45 -5.33 -3.13
N LEU A 83 -1.48 -4.50 -3.21
CA LEU A 83 -2.42 -4.33 -2.11
C LEU A 83 -3.65 -5.18 -2.38
N PHE A 84 -4.11 -5.86 -1.36
CA PHE A 84 -5.34 -6.63 -1.44
C PHE A 84 -6.25 -6.25 -0.29
N TYR A 85 -7.52 -6.21 -0.57
CA TYR A 85 -8.55 -5.92 0.42
C TYR A 85 -9.28 -7.21 0.71
N ILE A 86 -9.25 -7.64 1.96
CA ILE A 86 -9.94 -8.88 2.34
C ILE A 86 -11.32 -8.48 2.84
N LEU A 87 -12.32 -8.68 2.00
CA LEU A 87 -13.67 -8.30 2.33
C LEU A 87 -14.39 -9.45 2.99
N GLY A 88 -15.16 -9.12 3.96
CA GLY A 88 -16.11 -10.03 4.50
C GLY A 88 -15.51 -11.26 5.10
N GLY A 89 -14.32 -11.24 5.36
CA GLY A 89 -13.60 -12.39 5.82
C GLY A 89 -14.38 -13.23 6.79
N GLY A 90 -15.43 -13.07 6.85
CA GLY A 90 -16.26 -13.78 7.67
C GLY A 90 -16.34 -15.05 7.88
#